data_aa3dac94e797892ca6d12b4a1ceeb231
#
_entry.id   aa3dac94e797892ca6d12b4a1ceeb231
#
_cell.length_a   1.000
_cell.length_b   1.000
_cell.length_c   1.000
_cell.angle_alpha   90.00
_cell.angle_beta   90.00
_cell.angle_gamma   90.00
#
_symmetry.space_group_name_H-M   'P 1'
#
loop_
_entity.id
_entity.type
_entity.pdbx_description
1 polymer ?
#
loop_
_entity_poly.entity_id
_entity_poly.type
_entity_poly.pdbx_seq_one_letter_code
_entity_poly.pdbx_strand_id
1 'polypeptide(L)'
;LDFLLNVGLNYLTLSRESGTLSGGEAQRIRLASQIGSGLTGVLYVLDEPSIGLHQKDNVKLINALKRLRDLGNTVIVVEHDTETMLNADHIIDLGPEAGNKGGKIVAQGAYKEILNNNESITGRYLSNKSFIPIPKNRRIAKNGRFLEIQGATGNNLNNVNLKIPIGNFTCVTGVSGSGKSTLILQTLYNALNLTLNNNKSRKIPKPFRNYKGIELIDKVI
;
A
#
# COMPACT_ATOMS: atom_id res chain seq x y z
N LEU A 1 10.17 -15.47 15.82
CA LEU A 1 10.27 -14.02 15.59
C LEU A 1 10.84 -13.71 14.20
N ASP A 2 11.88 -14.42 13.75
CA ASP A 2 12.56 -14.17 12.47
C ASP A 2 11.60 -14.19 11.26
N PHE A 3 10.59 -15.08 11.28
CA PHE A 3 9.58 -15.12 10.21
C PHE A 3 8.76 -13.84 10.12
N LEU A 4 8.44 -13.20 11.24
CA LEU A 4 7.75 -11.91 11.26
C LEU A 4 8.63 -10.78 10.72
N LEU A 5 9.92 -10.80 11.02
CA LEU A 5 10.90 -9.85 10.48
C LEU A 5 11.05 -10.00 8.96
N ASN A 6 11.03 -11.25 8.48
CA ASN A 6 11.18 -11.60 7.07
C ASN A 6 9.98 -11.21 6.20
N VAL A 7 8.81 -10.94 6.79
CA VAL A 7 7.63 -10.41 6.08
C VAL A 7 7.43 -8.91 6.28
N GLY A 8 8.44 -8.20 6.80
CA GLY A 8 8.42 -6.75 6.93
C GLY A 8 7.59 -6.21 8.11
N LEU A 9 7.41 -6.99 9.18
CA LEU A 9 6.64 -6.59 10.37
C LEU A 9 7.50 -6.15 11.56
N ASN A 10 8.76 -5.76 11.32
CA ASN A 10 9.72 -5.35 12.33
C ASN A 10 9.31 -4.10 13.15
N TYR A 11 8.34 -3.33 12.67
CA TYR A 11 7.82 -2.14 13.36
C TYR A 11 6.65 -2.45 14.31
N LEU A 12 6.10 -3.68 14.30
CA LEU A 12 5.03 -4.08 15.20
C LEU A 12 5.60 -4.52 16.55
N THR A 13 4.88 -4.17 17.61
CA THR A 13 5.13 -4.71 18.96
C THR A 13 4.30 -5.97 19.17
N LEU A 14 4.83 -6.95 19.91
CA LEU A 14 4.11 -8.18 20.22
C LEU A 14 2.87 -7.94 21.10
N SER A 15 2.83 -6.83 21.82
CA SER A 15 1.70 -6.41 22.65
C SER A 15 0.59 -5.70 21.85
N ARG A 16 0.75 -5.54 20.54
CA ARG A 16 -0.27 -4.85 19.73
C ARG A 16 -1.52 -5.70 19.58
N GLU A 17 -2.66 -5.11 19.90
CA GLU A 17 -3.96 -5.76 19.78
C GLU A 17 -4.28 -6.12 18.32
N SER A 18 -4.74 -7.35 18.09
CA SER A 18 -5.04 -7.86 16.74
C SER A 18 -6.09 -7.03 15.99
N GLY A 19 -7.07 -6.47 16.71
CA GLY A 19 -8.09 -5.58 16.14
C GLY A 19 -7.57 -4.25 15.59
N THR A 20 -6.32 -3.88 15.90
CA THR A 20 -5.67 -2.65 15.40
C THR A 20 -4.80 -2.90 14.15
N LEU A 21 -4.65 -4.15 13.73
CA LEU A 21 -3.88 -4.52 12.55
C LEU A 21 -4.62 -4.13 11.27
N SER A 22 -3.89 -3.64 10.30
CA SER A 22 -4.41 -3.52 8.93
C SER A 22 -4.58 -4.92 8.30
N GLY A 23 -5.42 -5.02 7.25
CA GLY A 23 -5.62 -6.28 6.52
C GLY A 23 -4.30 -6.88 6.02
N GLY A 24 -3.41 -6.05 5.46
CA GLY A 24 -2.09 -6.49 4.99
C GLY A 24 -1.16 -6.94 6.12
N GLU A 25 -1.21 -6.30 7.30
CA GLU A 25 -0.45 -6.75 8.49
C GLU A 25 -0.93 -8.12 8.96
N ALA A 26 -2.24 -8.31 9.08
CA ALA A 26 -2.83 -9.59 9.49
C ALA A 26 -2.47 -10.72 8.49
N GLN A 27 -2.53 -10.45 7.19
CA GLN A 27 -2.17 -11.40 6.15
C GLN A 27 -0.69 -11.81 6.23
N ARG A 28 0.21 -10.85 6.45
CA ARG A 28 1.65 -11.14 6.61
C ARG A 28 1.97 -11.91 7.88
N ILE A 29 1.24 -11.69 8.98
CA ILE A 29 1.37 -12.51 10.19
C ILE A 29 1.00 -13.96 9.89
N ARG A 30 -0.10 -14.19 9.15
CA ARG A 30 -0.49 -15.54 8.73
C ARG A 30 0.57 -16.17 7.82
N LEU A 31 1.11 -15.42 6.85
CA LEU A 31 2.18 -15.88 5.98
C LEU A 31 3.43 -16.27 6.78
N ALA A 32 3.86 -15.45 7.73
CA ALA A 32 4.99 -15.74 8.61
C ALA A 32 4.78 -17.03 9.42
N SER A 33 3.56 -17.24 9.95
CA SER A 33 3.20 -18.46 10.66
C SER A 33 3.27 -19.70 9.75
N GLN A 34 2.81 -19.59 8.51
CA GLN A 34 2.84 -20.66 7.52
C GLN A 34 4.27 -21.05 7.13
N ILE A 35 5.15 -20.06 6.89
CA ILE A 35 6.59 -20.31 6.66
C ILE A 35 7.20 -21.02 7.87
N GLY A 36 6.83 -20.60 9.08
CA GLY A 36 7.35 -21.18 10.33
C GLY A 36 6.89 -22.61 10.60
N SER A 37 5.79 -23.04 10.00
CA SER A 37 5.28 -24.41 10.16
C SER A 37 6.11 -25.48 9.45
N GLY A 38 6.93 -25.09 8.44
CA GLY A 38 7.77 -25.99 7.66
C GLY A 38 7.00 -27.04 6.85
N LEU A 39 5.70 -26.80 6.59
CA LEU A 39 4.86 -27.70 5.78
C LEU A 39 5.37 -27.78 4.34
N THR A 40 5.30 -28.96 3.75
CA THR A 40 5.66 -29.25 2.37
C THR A 40 4.49 -29.85 1.61
N GLY A 41 4.46 -29.70 0.26
CA GLY A 41 3.40 -30.22 -0.59
C GLY A 41 2.06 -29.48 -0.45
N VAL A 42 2.08 -28.26 0.09
CA VAL A 42 0.87 -27.42 0.29
C VAL A 42 0.70 -26.46 -0.87
N LEU A 43 -0.56 -26.22 -1.25
CA LEU A 43 -0.94 -25.12 -2.15
C LEU A 43 -1.31 -23.88 -1.32
N TYR A 44 -0.53 -22.81 -1.48
CA TYR A 44 -0.84 -21.50 -0.91
C TYR A 44 -1.48 -20.62 -1.97
N VAL A 45 -2.62 -20.02 -1.64
CA VAL A 45 -3.31 -19.04 -2.48
C VAL A 45 -3.38 -17.73 -1.73
N LEU A 46 -2.80 -16.68 -2.29
CA LEU A 46 -2.68 -15.36 -1.69
C LEU A 46 -3.28 -14.31 -2.63
N ASP A 47 -4.11 -13.43 -2.09
CA ASP A 47 -4.75 -12.35 -2.83
C ASP A 47 -4.16 -11.02 -2.39
N GLU A 48 -3.49 -10.32 -3.31
CA GLU A 48 -2.83 -9.02 -3.12
C GLU A 48 -1.99 -8.90 -1.83
N PRO A 49 -1.04 -9.82 -1.55
CA PRO A 49 -0.27 -9.77 -0.31
C PRO A 49 0.66 -8.57 -0.19
N SER A 50 0.96 -7.87 -1.29
CA SER A 50 1.75 -6.63 -1.33
C SER A 50 0.96 -5.39 -0.92
N ILE A 51 -0.37 -5.48 -0.75
CA ILE A 51 -1.20 -4.31 -0.50
C ILE A 51 -0.75 -3.52 0.74
N GLY A 52 -0.59 -2.22 0.57
CA GLY A 52 -0.14 -1.32 1.65
C GLY A 52 1.35 -1.44 2.00
N LEU A 53 2.13 -2.24 1.29
CA LEU A 53 3.58 -2.29 1.44
C LEU A 53 4.26 -1.12 0.74
N HIS A 54 5.35 -0.65 1.35
CA HIS A 54 6.33 0.17 0.66
C HIS A 54 7.23 -0.74 -0.19
N GLN A 55 7.73 -0.27 -1.33
CA GLN A 55 8.61 -1.05 -2.23
C GLN A 55 9.77 -1.73 -1.50
N LYS A 56 10.39 -1.05 -0.53
CA LYS A 56 11.46 -1.64 0.32
C LYS A 56 11.02 -2.91 1.05
N ASP A 57 9.76 -2.97 1.49
CA ASP A 57 9.24 -4.11 2.25
C ASP A 57 8.74 -5.22 1.31
N ASN A 58 8.43 -4.88 0.05
CA ASN A 58 7.99 -5.84 -0.97
C ASN A 58 9.06 -6.90 -1.27
N VAL A 59 10.33 -6.51 -1.28
CA VAL A 59 11.46 -7.46 -1.43
C VAL A 59 11.43 -8.56 -0.37
N LYS A 60 11.09 -8.21 0.87
CA LYS A 60 10.99 -9.20 1.97
C LYS A 60 9.83 -10.18 1.73
N LEU A 61 8.68 -9.66 1.28
CA LEU A 61 7.52 -10.49 0.92
C LEU A 61 7.88 -11.46 -0.20
N ILE A 62 8.47 -10.99 -1.29
CA ILE A 62 8.90 -11.82 -2.42
C ILE A 62 9.86 -12.93 -1.97
N ASN A 63 10.84 -12.61 -1.13
CA ASN A 63 11.76 -13.60 -0.58
C ASN A 63 11.05 -14.64 0.30
N ALA A 64 10.02 -14.23 1.06
CA ALA A 64 9.21 -15.12 1.87
C ALA A 64 8.39 -16.10 0.99
N LEU A 65 7.80 -15.59 -0.11
CA LEU A 65 7.06 -16.41 -1.09
C LEU A 65 7.98 -17.43 -1.80
N LYS A 66 9.18 -16.98 -2.22
CA LYS A 66 10.20 -17.87 -2.79
C LYS A 66 10.61 -18.95 -1.81
N ARG A 67 10.80 -18.62 -0.55
CA ARG A 67 11.13 -19.60 0.49
C ARG A 67 10.03 -20.65 0.67
N LEU A 68 8.75 -20.26 0.64
CA LEU A 68 7.63 -21.20 0.67
C LEU A 68 7.69 -22.19 -0.52
N ARG A 69 7.91 -21.67 -1.73
CA ARG A 69 8.10 -22.48 -2.93
C ARG A 69 9.27 -23.43 -2.79
N ASP A 70 10.42 -22.95 -2.35
CA ASP A 70 11.67 -23.72 -2.24
C ASP A 70 11.60 -24.84 -1.18
N LEU A 71 10.64 -24.75 -0.25
CA LEU A 71 10.27 -25.82 0.67
C LEU A 71 9.47 -26.96 0.00
N GLY A 72 9.20 -26.89 -1.31
CA GLY A 72 8.44 -27.89 -2.04
C GLY A 72 6.93 -27.62 -2.08
N ASN A 73 6.52 -26.38 -1.88
CA ASN A 73 5.13 -25.94 -1.95
C ASN A 73 4.80 -25.33 -3.31
N THR A 74 3.51 -25.26 -3.64
CA THR A 74 3.00 -24.46 -4.75
C THR A 74 2.44 -23.16 -4.20
N VAL A 75 2.81 -22.02 -4.80
CA VAL A 75 2.37 -20.69 -4.36
C VAL A 75 1.69 -19.99 -5.54
N ILE A 76 0.40 -19.67 -5.38
CA ILE A 76 -0.38 -18.88 -6.34
C ILE A 76 -0.63 -17.51 -5.68
N VAL A 77 -0.29 -16.46 -6.41
CA VAL A 77 -0.46 -15.09 -5.94
C VAL A 77 -1.26 -14.30 -6.97
N VAL A 78 -2.34 -13.67 -6.55
CA VAL A 78 -3.04 -12.66 -7.36
C VAL A 78 -2.36 -11.33 -7.06
N GLU A 79 -1.76 -10.70 -8.06
CA GLU A 79 -0.94 -9.51 -7.86
C GLU A 79 -0.95 -8.56 -9.06
N HIS A 80 -0.68 -7.29 -8.77
CA HIS A 80 -0.54 -6.21 -9.74
C HIS A 80 0.84 -5.54 -9.65
N ASP A 81 1.64 -5.93 -8.69
CA ASP A 81 2.97 -5.37 -8.45
C ASP A 81 3.99 -5.89 -9.47
N THR A 82 4.70 -4.98 -10.11
CA THR A 82 5.69 -5.29 -11.15
C THR A 82 6.84 -6.15 -10.63
N GLU A 83 7.34 -5.89 -9.41
CA GLU A 83 8.46 -6.64 -8.84
C GLU A 83 8.05 -8.08 -8.52
N THR A 84 6.82 -8.28 -8.03
CA THR A 84 6.28 -9.61 -7.77
C THR A 84 6.14 -10.41 -9.06
N MET A 85 5.57 -9.81 -10.12
CA MET A 85 5.46 -10.44 -11.44
C MET A 85 6.82 -10.78 -12.03
N LEU A 86 7.82 -9.89 -11.92
CA LEU A 86 9.18 -10.10 -12.41
C LEU A 86 9.89 -11.28 -11.73
N ASN A 87 9.51 -11.59 -10.50
CA ASN A 87 10.09 -12.65 -9.68
C ASN A 87 9.30 -13.96 -9.71
N ALA A 88 8.16 -14.00 -10.39
CA ALA A 88 7.36 -15.19 -10.55
C ALA A 88 7.99 -16.15 -11.57
N ASP A 89 7.88 -17.46 -11.34
CA ASP A 89 8.34 -18.49 -12.27
C ASP A 89 7.39 -18.61 -13.45
N HIS A 90 6.09 -18.38 -13.23
CA HIS A 90 5.03 -18.46 -14.23
C HIS A 90 3.98 -17.38 -13.98
N ILE A 91 3.52 -16.73 -15.03
CA ILE A 91 2.48 -15.70 -14.98
C ILE A 91 1.30 -16.15 -15.82
N ILE A 92 0.09 -15.90 -15.31
CA ILE A 92 -1.17 -16.08 -16.03
C ILE A 92 -1.85 -14.72 -16.08
N ASP A 93 -2.01 -14.17 -17.26
CA ASP A 93 -2.63 -12.84 -17.48
C ASP A 93 -4.07 -13.01 -17.96
N LEU A 94 -5.00 -12.46 -17.20
CA LEU A 94 -6.44 -12.51 -17.43
C LEU A 94 -6.92 -11.21 -18.06
N GLY A 95 -7.77 -11.30 -19.09
CA GLY A 95 -8.29 -10.15 -19.79
C GLY A 95 -9.34 -10.55 -20.85
N PRO A 96 -9.39 -9.78 -21.98
CA PRO A 96 -8.65 -8.53 -22.24
C PRO A 96 -9.12 -7.31 -21.47
N GLU A 97 -10.40 -7.30 -21.00
CA GLU A 97 -11.01 -6.22 -20.23
C GLU A 97 -11.67 -6.77 -18.98
N ALA A 98 -12.45 -5.96 -18.27
CA ALA A 98 -13.21 -6.36 -17.10
C ALA A 98 -14.65 -6.79 -17.44
N GLY A 99 -15.34 -7.44 -16.49
CA GLY A 99 -16.73 -7.86 -16.61
C GLY A 99 -16.96 -8.85 -17.76
N ASN A 100 -18.02 -8.65 -18.53
CA ASN A 100 -18.42 -9.56 -19.63
C ASN A 100 -17.39 -9.67 -20.76
N LYS A 101 -16.44 -8.74 -20.86
CA LYS A 101 -15.36 -8.75 -21.84
C LYS A 101 -14.06 -9.34 -21.31
N GLY A 102 -14.02 -9.67 -20.02
CA GLY A 102 -12.89 -10.31 -19.35
C GLY A 102 -13.02 -11.82 -19.26
N GLY A 103 -12.31 -12.41 -18.31
CA GLY A 103 -12.44 -13.83 -17.94
C GLY A 103 -11.76 -14.79 -18.91
N LYS A 104 -10.84 -14.31 -19.75
CA LYS A 104 -10.04 -15.16 -20.66
C LYS A 104 -8.56 -15.06 -20.28
N ILE A 105 -7.83 -16.16 -20.47
CA ILE A 105 -6.38 -16.11 -20.41
C ILE A 105 -5.90 -15.49 -21.73
N VAL A 106 -5.29 -14.33 -21.66
CA VAL A 106 -4.74 -13.60 -22.83
C VAL A 106 -3.27 -13.90 -23.05
N ALA A 107 -2.55 -14.22 -21.98
CA ALA A 107 -1.15 -14.62 -22.02
C ALA A 107 -0.83 -15.51 -20.82
N GLN A 108 0.09 -16.45 -20.99
CA GLN A 108 0.65 -17.24 -19.89
C GLN A 108 2.07 -17.67 -20.21
N GLY A 109 2.89 -17.86 -19.20
CA GLY A 109 4.25 -18.32 -19.34
C GLY A 109 5.24 -17.57 -18.44
N ALA A 110 6.52 -17.63 -18.78
CA ALA A 110 7.56 -16.88 -18.08
C ALA A 110 7.42 -15.37 -18.36
N TYR A 111 8.01 -14.55 -17.51
CA TYR A 111 7.97 -13.09 -17.65
C TYR A 111 8.27 -12.56 -19.06
N LYS A 112 9.27 -13.13 -19.74
CA LYS A 112 9.64 -12.75 -21.12
C LYS A 112 8.54 -13.04 -22.15
N GLU A 113 7.75 -14.08 -21.94
CA GLU A 113 6.65 -14.44 -22.83
C GLU A 113 5.50 -13.44 -22.71
N ILE A 114 5.23 -12.97 -21.49
CA ILE A 114 4.24 -11.92 -21.24
C ILE A 114 4.67 -10.60 -21.90
N LEU A 115 5.95 -10.19 -21.78
CA LEU A 115 6.47 -8.97 -22.40
C LEU A 115 6.30 -8.95 -23.92
N ASN A 116 6.42 -10.12 -24.57
CA ASN A 116 6.35 -10.26 -26.02
C ASN A 116 4.94 -10.42 -26.56
N ASN A 117 3.95 -10.64 -25.70
CA ASN A 117 2.56 -10.78 -26.11
C ASN A 117 1.91 -9.40 -26.30
N ASN A 118 1.54 -9.07 -27.54
CA ASN A 118 0.94 -7.77 -27.86
C ASN A 118 -0.53 -7.67 -27.44
N GLU A 119 -1.22 -8.78 -27.21
CA GLU A 119 -2.62 -8.79 -26.74
C GLU A 119 -2.69 -8.55 -25.23
N SER A 120 -1.62 -8.85 -24.49
CA SER A 120 -1.53 -8.61 -23.06
C SER A 120 -1.39 -7.12 -22.76
N ILE A 121 -2.37 -6.54 -22.07
CA ILE A 121 -2.29 -5.17 -21.53
C ILE A 121 -1.16 -5.10 -20.51
N THR A 122 -1.10 -6.08 -19.62
CA THR A 122 -0.03 -6.24 -18.62
C THR A 122 1.34 -6.25 -19.28
N GLY A 123 1.53 -7.05 -20.34
CA GLY A 123 2.78 -7.14 -21.08
C GLY A 123 3.18 -5.81 -21.74
N ARG A 124 2.22 -5.04 -22.26
CA ARG A 124 2.48 -3.71 -22.82
C ARG A 124 2.99 -2.71 -21.79
N TYR A 125 2.43 -2.72 -20.57
CA TYR A 125 2.90 -1.86 -19.48
C TYR A 125 4.26 -2.32 -18.95
N LEU A 126 4.45 -3.61 -18.71
CA LEU A 126 5.72 -4.17 -18.25
C LEU A 126 6.88 -3.94 -19.24
N SER A 127 6.58 -3.95 -20.55
CA SER A 127 7.57 -3.69 -21.61
C SER A 127 7.77 -2.20 -21.92
N ASN A 128 7.11 -1.30 -21.20
CA ASN A 128 7.07 0.15 -21.45
C ASN A 128 6.52 0.55 -22.84
N LYS A 129 5.86 -0.37 -23.56
CA LYS A 129 5.12 -0.03 -24.80
C LYS A 129 3.91 0.85 -24.50
N SER A 130 3.35 0.71 -23.29
CA SER A 130 2.33 1.59 -22.71
C SER A 130 2.81 2.10 -21.37
N PHE A 131 2.54 3.37 -21.05
CA PHE A 131 2.92 3.98 -19.78
C PHE A 131 1.99 5.13 -19.41
N ILE A 132 1.88 5.42 -18.12
CA ILE A 132 1.18 6.60 -17.62
C ILE A 132 2.15 7.78 -17.70
N PRO A 133 1.86 8.82 -18.51
CA PRO A 133 2.80 9.91 -18.69
C PRO A 133 3.01 10.72 -17.41
N ILE A 134 4.26 10.98 -17.08
CA ILE A 134 4.60 11.89 -15.98
C ILE A 134 4.37 13.32 -16.45
N PRO A 135 3.54 14.12 -15.75
CA PRO A 135 3.29 15.50 -16.15
C PRO A 135 4.56 16.33 -16.12
N LYS A 136 4.85 16.99 -17.25
CA LYS A 136 6.03 17.88 -17.38
C LYS A 136 5.93 19.09 -16.44
N ASN A 137 4.72 19.64 -16.27
CA ASN A 137 4.44 20.78 -15.40
C ASN A 137 3.60 20.34 -14.22
N ARG A 138 4.07 20.62 -13.01
CA ARG A 138 3.32 20.38 -11.77
C ARG A 138 2.51 21.62 -11.42
N ARG A 139 1.30 21.40 -10.88
CA ARG A 139 0.53 22.51 -10.29
C ARG A 139 1.24 23.03 -9.05
N ILE A 140 1.29 24.33 -8.90
CA ILE A 140 1.74 25.00 -7.68
C ILE A 140 0.54 25.46 -6.86
N ALA A 141 0.71 25.68 -5.57
CA ALA A 141 -0.33 26.23 -4.71
C ALA A 141 -0.77 27.60 -5.24
N LYS A 142 -2.05 27.72 -5.64
CA LYS A 142 -2.60 29.00 -6.07
C LYS A 142 -2.61 29.98 -4.90
N ASN A 143 -2.05 31.18 -5.10
CA ASN A 143 -2.06 32.27 -4.14
C ASN A 143 -1.47 31.93 -2.76
N GLY A 144 -0.55 30.98 -2.67
CA GLY A 144 0.05 30.59 -1.39
C GLY A 144 -0.91 29.99 -0.37
N ARG A 145 -2.05 29.43 -0.82
CA ARG A 145 -3.08 28.84 0.07
C ARG A 145 -2.69 27.44 0.49
N PHE A 146 -2.58 27.22 1.79
CA PHE A 146 -2.18 25.95 2.37
C PHE A 146 -3.07 25.58 3.55
N LEU A 147 -3.31 24.28 3.69
CA LEU A 147 -3.77 23.67 4.93
C LEU A 147 -2.53 23.23 5.72
N GLU A 148 -2.43 23.62 6.98
CA GLU A 148 -1.26 23.33 7.82
C GLU A 148 -1.68 22.64 9.11
N ILE A 149 -0.87 21.68 9.55
CA ILE A 149 -0.85 21.18 10.93
C ILE A 149 0.54 21.44 11.50
N GLN A 150 0.59 21.86 12.76
CA GLN A 150 1.81 22.17 13.46
C GLN A 150 1.93 21.35 14.73
N GLY A 151 3.10 20.77 14.94
CA GLY A 151 3.44 20.10 16.18
C GLY A 151 2.67 18.82 16.45
N ALA A 152 2.42 17.98 15.45
CA ALA A 152 1.78 16.68 15.63
C ALA A 152 2.68 15.70 16.37
N THR A 153 2.15 15.09 17.47
CA THR A 153 2.90 14.19 18.38
C THR A 153 2.20 12.85 18.63
N GLY A 154 1.18 12.52 17.84
CA GLY A 154 0.46 11.24 18.02
C GLY A 154 1.31 10.02 17.66
N ASN A 155 1.24 8.97 18.46
CA ASN A 155 1.99 7.72 18.28
C ASN A 155 3.51 7.96 18.09
N ASN A 156 4.06 7.63 16.91
CA ASN A 156 5.48 7.80 16.59
C ASN A 156 5.81 9.17 15.96
N LEU A 157 4.84 10.09 15.86
CA LEU A 157 5.11 11.42 15.34
C LEU A 157 5.92 12.26 16.36
N ASN A 158 7.00 12.86 15.91
CA ASN A 158 7.87 13.68 16.72
C ASN A 158 7.79 15.15 16.29
N ASN A 159 6.80 15.89 16.83
CA ASN A 159 6.58 17.32 16.57
C ASN A 159 6.52 17.67 15.08
N VAL A 160 5.77 16.89 14.30
CA VAL A 160 5.71 16.99 12.86
C VAL A 160 4.87 18.19 12.43
N ASN A 161 5.42 18.98 11.50
CA ASN A 161 4.69 20.05 10.81
C ASN A 161 4.35 19.57 9.39
N LEU A 162 3.09 19.73 9.00
CA LEU A 162 2.57 19.36 7.69
C LEU A 162 2.01 20.60 7.00
N LYS A 163 2.32 20.75 5.71
CA LYS A 163 1.81 21.81 4.86
C LYS A 163 1.32 21.24 3.54
N ILE A 164 0.01 21.35 3.28
CA ILE A 164 -0.66 20.79 2.10
C ILE A 164 -1.17 21.94 1.23
N PRO A 165 -0.74 22.01 -0.04
CA PRO A 165 -1.24 23.03 -0.95
C PRO A 165 -2.71 22.77 -1.32
N ILE A 166 -3.55 23.80 -1.21
CA ILE A 166 -4.97 23.73 -1.58
C ILE A 166 -5.13 23.66 -3.10
N GLY A 167 -6.05 22.81 -3.56
CA GLY A 167 -6.35 22.63 -4.98
C GLY A 167 -5.35 21.75 -5.73
N ASN A 168 -4.47 21.06 -5.01
CA ASN A 168 -3.49 20.15 -5.56
C ASN A 168 -3.82 18.70 -5.22
N PHE A 169 -3.38 17.78 -6.06
CA PHE A 169 -3.31 16.35 -5.72
C PHE A 169 -1.99 16.11 -4.97
N THR A 170 -2.10 15.81 -3.68
CA THR A 170 -0.96 15.60 -2.79
C THR A 170 -0.86 14.12 -2.40
N CYS A 171 0.30 13.52 -2.61
CA CYS A 171 0.59 12.15 -2.21
C CYS A 171 1.43 12.14 -0.93
N VAL A 172 1.02 11.35 0.07
CA VAL A 172 1.77 11.12 1.31
C VAL A 172 2.39 9.74 1.27
N THR A 173 3.70 9.67 1.22
CA THR A 173 4.46 8.43 1.05
C THR A 173 5.39 8.14 2.23
N GLY A 174 5.97 6.96 2.26
CA GLY A 174 6.93 6.53 3.28
C GLY A 174 6.76 5.06 3.63
N VAL A 175 7.73 4.47 4.31
CA VAL A 175 7.73 3.06 4.71
C VAL A 175 6.54 2.70 5.59
N SER A 176 6.21 1.41 5.66
CA SER A 176 5.18 0.90 6.57
C SER A 176 5.53 1.28 8.01
N GLY A 177 4.53 1.68 8.82
CA GLY A 177 4.77 2.14 10.20
C GLY A 177 5.37 3.54 10.36
N SER A 178 5.66 4.30 9.28
CA SER A 178 6.27 5.65 9.37
C SER A 178 5.38 6.74 9.96
N GLY A 179 4.10 6.46 10.25
CA GLY A 179 3.18 7.43 10.84
C GLY A 179 2.26 8.14 9.86
N LYS A 180 2.23 7.77 8.57
CA LYS A 180 1.36 8.37 7.55
C LYS A 180 -0.11 8.44 7.96
N SER A 181 -0.67 7.30 8.35
CA SER A 181 -2.07 7.21 8.78
C SER A 181 -2.32 7.94 10.09
N THR A 182 -1.33 7.97 10.99
CA THR A 182 -1.40 8.76 12.23
C THR A 182 -1.50 10.24 11.91
N LEU A 183 -0.64 10.74 11.02
CA LEU A 183 -0.61 12.15 10.64
C LEU A 183 -1.86 12.57 9.85
N ILE A 184 -2.24 11.79 8.83
CA ILE A 184 -3.33 12.18 7.91
C ILE A 184 -4.69 11.79 8.45
N LEU A 185 -4.93 10.52 8.81
CA LEU A 185 -6.26 10.04 9.20
C LEU A 185 -6.55 10.35 10.67
N GLN A 186 -5.61 10.01 11.57
CA GLN A 186 -5.87 10.11 13.01
C GLN A 186 -5.68 11.54 13.54
N THR A 187 -4.87 12.38 12.90
CA THR A 187 -4.64 13.78 13.30
C THR A 187 -5.40 14.74 12.39
N LEU A 188 -4.98 14.91 11.14
CA LEU A 188 -5.53 15.93 10.23
C LEU A 188 -7.02 15.72 9.93
N TYR A 189 -7.38 14.53 9.43
CA TYR A 189 -8.77 14.22 9.07
C TYR A 189 -9.70 14.36 10.27
N ASN A 190 -9.33 13.81 11.44
CA ASN A 190 -10.15 13.90 12.63
C ASN A 190 -10.28 15.36 13.13
N ALA A 191 -9.21 16.19 13.02
CA ALA A 191 -9.27 17.59 13.36
C ALA A 191 -10.22 18.37 12.44
N LEU A 192 -10.12 18.16 11.13
CA LEU A 192 -11.01 18.76 10.13
C LEU A 192 -12.46 18.33 10.34
N ASN A 193 -12.70 17.04 10.55
CA ASN A 193 -14.03 16.48 10.73
C ASN A 193 -14.71 17.01 12.00
N LEU A 194 -13.94 17.17 13.09
CA LEU A 194 -14.45 17.74 14.33
C LEU A 194 -14.85 19.21 14.14
N THR A 195 -14.05 19.99 13.40
CA THR A 195 -14.30 21.42 13.21
C THR A 195 -15.39 21.70 12.18
N LEU A 196 -15.35 21.05 11.01
CA LEU A 196 -16.27 21.32 9.89
C LEU A 196 -17.66 20.67 10.08
N ASN A 197 -17.74 19.56 10.80
CA ASN A 197 -19.00 18.84 11.06
C ASN A 197 -19.62 19.16 12.43
N ASN A 198 -19.36 20.35 13.00
CA ASN A 198 -19.95 20.85 14.24
C ASN A 198 -19.90 19.83 15.39
N ASN A 199 -18.74 19.27 15.66
CA ASN A 199 -18.48 18.32 16.76
C ASN A 199 -19.31 17.02 16.71
N LYS A 200 -19.91 16.66 15.57
CA LYS A 200 -20.62 15.37 15.42
C LYS A 200 -19.67 14.17 15.29
N SER A 201 -18.37 14.41 15.07
CA SER A 201 -17.38 13.35 15.03
C SER A 201 -17.10 12.80 16.42
N ARG A 202 -17.19 11.47 16.59
CA ARG A 202 -16.81 10.79 17.84
C ARG A 202 -15.30 10.51 17.93
N LYS A 203 -14.53 10.75 16.86
CA LYS A 203 -13.09 10.45 16.81
C LYS A 203 -12.29 11.68 17.17
N ILE A 204 -11.65 11.64 18.34
CA ILE A 204 -10.75 12.70 18.81
C ILE A 204 -9.46 12.66 17.98
N PRO A 205 -8.99 13.80 17.45
CA PRO A 205 -7.71 13.85 16.75
C PRO A 205 -6.55 13.54 17.69
N LYS A 206 -5.49 12.89 17.15
CA LYS A 206 -4.24 12.72 17.90
C LYS A 206 -3.62 14.11 18.20
N PRO A 207 -2.80 14.24 19.26
CA PRO A 207 -2.29 15.52 19.71
C PRO A 207 -1.49 16.29 18.65
N PHE A 208 -1.75 17.58 18.56
CA PHE A 208 -1.02 18.56 17.75
C PHE A 208 -1.17 19.96 18.41
N ARG A 209 -0.33 20.92 18.05
CA ARG A 209 -0.37 22.25 18.66
C ARG A 209 -1.42 23.16 18.03
N ASN A 210 -1.42 23.26 16.71
CA ASN A 210 -2.25 24.20 15.96
C ASN A 210 -2.48 23.73 14.54
N TYR A 211 -3.51 24.25 13.89
CA TYR A 211 -3.76 24.14 12.46
C TYR A 211 -4.12 25.50 11.85
N LYS A 212 -3.89 25.67 10.54
CA LYS A 212 -4.23 26.86 9.77
C LYS A 212 -4.82 26.49 8.42
N GLY A 213 -5.61 27.39 7.84
CA GLY A 213 -6.16 27.20 6.50
C GLY A 213 -7.41 26.30 6.46
N ILE A 214 -8.03 26.01 7.61
CA ILE A 214 -9.25 25.21 7.67
C ILE A 214 -10.43 25.93 7.02
N GLU A 215 -10.44 27.26 7.09
CA GLU A 215 -11.42 28.15 6.44
C GLU A 215 -11.39 28.06 4.91
N LEU A 216 -10.38 27.40 4.35
CA LEU A 216 -10.23 27.15 2.92
C LEU A 216 -10.88 25.82 2.47
N ILE A 217 -11.43 25.07 3.42
CA ILE A 217 -12.01 23.73 3.21
C ILE A 217 -13.47 23.76 3.61
N ASP A 218 -14.36 23.48 2.67
CA ASP A 218 -15.81 23.46 2.91
C ASP A 218 -16.25 22.16 3.57
N LYS A 219 -15.62 21.03 3.20
CA LYS A 219 -16.01 19.70 3.65
C LYS A 219 -14.83 18.72 3.64
N VAL A 220 -14.82 17.79 4.57
CA VAL A 220 -13.93 16.62 4.59
C VAL A 220 -14.78 15.34 4.49
N ILE A 221 -14.32 14.38 3.68
CA ILE A 221 -15.02 13.12 3.41
C ILE A 221 -14.10 11.94 3.75
#